data_dc113862ea98f1e9cbdb259f16377d15
#
_entry.id   dc113862ea98f1e9cbdb259f16377d15
#
_cell.length_a   1.000
_cell.length_b   1.000
_cell.length_c   1.000
_cell.angle_alpha   90.00
_cell.angle_beta   90.00
_cell.angle_gamma   90.00
#
_symmetry.space_group_name_H-M   'P 1'
#
loop_
_entity.id
_entity.type
_entity.pdbx_description
1 polymer ?
#
loop_
_entity_poly.entity_id
_entity_poly.type
_entity_poly.pdbx_seq_one_letter_code
_entity_poly.pdbx_strand_id
1 'polypeptide(L)'
;MSSGRIGPVRACEREILRQGDPGVTESHPAGTRPKTPGAASRWVSGLSHRFRLLVVTMIGATACLGVLWIHPPIRLVYNASPSVPLGWYVQVPATRISVGTFVVARLPPAAARLAADRGYLPITVPIIKLIGADAGERVCERSRVLSVDGRPVARALVADSEGRPLPAWSGCEYLAHNQYLLLGDGALDSYDSRYFGPVGIRAILGRAIPLWTWR
;
A
#
# COMPACT_ATOMS: atom_id res chain seq x y z
N MET A 1 27.63 23.57 -42.27
CA MET A 1 29.06 23.73 -42.01
C MET A 1 29.28 23.07 -40.69
N SER A 2 29.90 22.05 -40.46
CA SER A 2 31.02 21.20 -40.81
C SER A 2 30.88 20.02 -39.87
N SER A 3 30.61 18.78 -40.21
CA SER A 3 31.45 17.76 -40.85
C SER A 3 32.71 17.39 -40.06
N GLY A 4 32.79 16.13 -39.70
CA GLY A 4 34.01 15.45 -39.27
C GLY A 4 33.66 14.19 -38.48
N ARG A 5 33.49 13.08 -39.04
CA ARG A 5 34.24 11.95 -39.64
C ARG A 5 34.84 11.04 -38.54
N ILE A 6 34.26 9.91 -38.39
CA ILE A 6 34.64 8.54 -38.71
C ILE A 6 36.18 8.29 -38.84
N GLY A 7 36.64 7.29 -38.10
CA GLY A 7 37.91 6.63 -38.40
C GLY A 7 38.06 5.29 -37.69
N PRO A 8 38.39 4.24 -38.39
CA PRO A 8 38.20 2.86 -37.96
C PRO A 8 39.50 2.08 -37.67
N VAL A 9 39.28 0.90 -37.05
CA VAL A 9 39.95 -0.40 -37.34
C VAL A 9 41.47 -0.44 -37.31
N ARG A 10 42.03 -1.41 -36.59
CA ARG A 10 42.88 -2.46 -37.22
C ARG A 10 43.13 -3.62 -36.25
N ALA A 11 42.74 -4.74 -36.78
CA ALA A 11 43.25 -6.05 -36.50
C ALA A 11 44.78 -6.13 -36.79
N CYS A 12 45.48 -6.93 -36.06
CA CYS A 12 46.72 -7.48 -36.52
C CYS A 12 46.84 -8.93 -36.04
N GLU A 13 46.75 -9.71 -36.98
CA GLU A 13 46.93 -11.14 -37.20
C GLU A 13 48.40 -11.44 -37.37
N ARG A 14 48.74 -12.74 -37.19
CA ARG A 14 49.92 -13.53 -37.69
C ARG A 14 51.13 -13.65 -36.76
N GLU A 15 51.36 -14.85 -36.40
CA GLU A 15 51.95 -15.96 -37.12
C GLU A 15 53.47 -16.07 -36.83
N ILE A 16 53.92 -17.22 -36.58
CA ILE A 16 55.07 -17.99 -37.16
C ILE A 16 55.77 -18.88 -36.13
N LEU A 17 55.48 -20.15 -36.19
CA LEU A 17 56.25 -21.28 -36.63
C LEU A 17 57.59 -21.60 -35.93
N ARG A 18 57.64 -22.83 -35.44
CA ARG A 18 58.58 -23.93 -35.74
C ARG A 18 59.88 -24.11 -34.95
N GLN A 19 59.98 -25.38 -34.63
CA GLN A 19 61.19 -26.25 -34.59
C GLN A 19 61.95 -26.31 -33.26
N GLY A 20 62.07 -27.45 -32.70
CA GLY A 20 62.91 -28.55 -32.86
C GLY A 20 62.90 -29.47 -31.65
N ASP A 21 62.68 -30.73 -31.93
CA ASP A 21 63.04 -31.88 -31.14
C ASP A 21 64.58 -32.14 -31.31
N PRO A 22 65.30 -32.94 -30.55
CA PRO A 22 64.88 -34.11 -29.79
C PRO A 22 65.68 -34.36 -28.48
N GLY A 23 65.22 -35.33 -27.69
CA GLY A 23 66.22 -36.21 -27.04
C GLY A 23 66.12 -36.42 -25.53
N VAL A 24 65.68 -37.60 -25.19
CA VAL A 24 66.36 -38.56 -24.29
C VAL A 24 65.98 -38.57 -22.80
N THR A 25 65.60 -39.79 -22.46
CA THR A 25 65.68 -40.57 -21.22
C THR A 25 64.68 -40.44 -20.10
N GLU A 26 64.00 -41.57 -20.00
CA GLU A 26 63.48 -42.27 -18.84
C GLU A 26 63.95 -41.82 -17.45
N SER A 27 63.03 -41.63 -16.61
CA SER A 27 63.05 -42.21 -15.26
C SER A 27 61.65 -42.14 -14.66
N HIS A 28 61.02 -43.27 -14.45
CA HIS A 28 59.91 -43.46 -13.57
C HIS A 28 60.28 -43.07 -12.12
N PRO A 29 59.43 -42.43 -11.36
CA PRO A 29 59.01 -43.03 -10.11
C PRO A 29 57.54 -42.92 -9.76
N ALA A 30 57.14 -44.04 -9.19
CA ALA A 30 56.16 -44.16 -8.09
C ALA A 30 54.81 -43.49 -8.20
N GLY A 31 53.81 -44.35 -8.30
CA GLY A 31 52.43 -44.15 -8.22
C GLY A 31 51.97 -43.27 -7.05
N THR A 32 51.26 -42.23 -7.40
CA THR A 32 50.32 -41.60 -6.49
C THR A 32 48.91 -42.08 -6.83
N ARG A 33 48.35 -42.87 -5.92
CA ARG A 33 46.94 -43.29 -5.96
C ARG A 33 46.05 -42.03 -6.05
N PRO A 34 45.07 -41.98 -6.97
CA PRO A 34 44.10 -40.95 -6.97
C PRO A 34 43.27 -41.07 -5.68
N LYS A 35 43.23 -40.00 -4.87
CA LYS A 35 42.31 -39.88 -3.75
C LYS A 35 40.91 -39.97 -4.31
N THR A 36 40.21 -41.04 -3.99
CA THR A 36 38.77 -41.16 -4.23
C THR A 36 38.07 -40.03 -3.52
N PRO A 37 37.24 -39.22 -4.23
CA PRO A 37 36.41 -38.22 -3.54
C PRO A 37 35.44 -38.94 -2.60
N GLY A 38 35.43 -38.46 -1.38
CA GLY A 38 34.72 -39.07 -0.26
C GLY A 38 33.24 -39.35 -0.57
N ALA A 39 32.74 -40.41 -0.01
CA ALA A 39 31.40 -40.97 -0.17
C ALA A 39 30.24 -40.00 0.22
N ALA A 40 30.54 -38.80 0.67
CA ALA A 40 29.52 -37.83 1.11
C ALA A 40 28.81 -37.08 -0.05
N SER A 41 29.35 -37.05 -1.25
CA SER A 41 28.76 -36.30 -2.37
C SER A 41 27.84 -37.13 -3.28
N ARG A 42 27.64 -38.40 -3.02
CA ARG A 42 26.87 -39.31 -3.90
C ARG A 42 25.41 -39.46 -3.53
N TRP A 43 24.95 -38.87 -2.44
CA TRP A 43 23.56 -39.05 -2.02
C TRP A 43 22.56 -38.13 -2.74
N VAL A 44 22.99 -37.10 -3.45
CA VAL A 44 22.11 -36.14 -4.12
C VAL A 44 21.87 -36.39 -5.60
N SER A 45 22.68 -37.27 -6.22
CA SER A 45 22.65 -37.53 -7.68
C SER A 45 21.70 -38.64 -8.13
N GLY A 46 20.97 -39.28 -7.19
CA GLY A 46 20.10 -40.41 -7.49
C GLY A 46 18.59 -40.06 -7.62
N LEU A 47 18.19 -38.85 -7.30
CA LEU A 47 16.77 -38.45 -7.47
C LEU A 47 16.48 -38.25 -8.96
N SER A 48 15.54 -39.06 -9.49
CA SER A 48 15.09 -38.89 -10.86
C SER A 48 14.65 -37.45 -11.12
N HIS A 49 14.90 -36.93 -12.31
CA HIS A 49 14.54 -35.58 -12.73
C HIS A 49 13.05 -35.27 -12.40
N ARG A 50 12.17 -36.25 -12.52
CA ARG A 50 10.75 -36.20 -12.17
C ARG A 50 10.51 -35.92 -10.69
N PHE A 51 11.30 -36.53 -9.80
CA PHE A 51 11.18 -36.31 -8.37
C PHE A 51 11.64 -34.89 -7.98
N ARG A 52 12.72 -34.40 -8.59
CA ARG A 52 13.18 -33.01 -8.37
C ARG A 52 12.14 -31.99 -8.84
N LEU A 53 11.51 -32.23 -9.98
CA LEU A 53 10.42 -31.40 -10.47
C LEU A 53 9.22 -31.42 -9.52
N LEU A 54 8.82 -32.60 -9.01
CA LEU A 54 7.74 -32.71 -8.03
C LEU A 54 8.04 -31.96 -6.73
N VAL A 55 9.27 -32.03 -6.22
CA VAL A 55 9.68 -31.31 -5.01
C VAL A 55 9.61 -29.78 -5.25
N VAL A 56 10.14 -29.31 -6.38
CA VAL A 56 10.13 -27.87 -6.72
C VAL A 56 8.68 -27.37 -6.90
N THR A 57 7.82 -28.14 -7.59
CA THR A 57 6.42 -27.76 -7.75
C THR A 57 5.65 -27.77 -6.43
N MET A 58 5.90 -28.75 -5.55
CA MET A 58 5.29 -28.79 -4.22
C MET A 58 5.73 -27.62 -3.36
N ILE A 59 7.02 -27.27 -3.36
CA ILE A 59 7.53 -26.09 -2.64
C ILE A 59 6.89 -24.81 -3.20
N GLY A 60 6.83 -24.67 -4.53
CA GLY A 60 6.19 -23.54 -5.18
C GLY A 60 4.71 -23.43 -4.84
N ALA A 61 3.98 -24.54 -4.91
CA ALA A 61 2.55 -24.58 -4.54
C ALA A 61 2.32 -24.25 -3.06
N THR A 62 3.16 -24.78 -2.17
CA THR A 62 3.04 -24.50 -0.72
C THR A 62 3.36 -23.03 -0.43
N ALA A 63 4.37 -22.46 -1.10
CA ALA A 63 4.69 -21.04 -0.97
C ALA A 63 3.53 -20.14 -1.48
N CYS A 64 2.94 -20.47 -2.63
CA CYS A 64 1.77 -19.75 -3.16
C CYS A 64 0.56 -19.86 -2.23
N LEU A 65 0.27 -21.05 -1.69
CA LEU A 65 -0.82 -21.24 -0.73
C LEU A 65 -0.53 -20.49 0.59
N GLY A 66 0.72 -20.47 1.04
CA GLY A 66 1.13 -19.72 2.24
C GLY A 66 0.87 -18.23 2.10
N VAL A 67 1.10 -17.63 0.92
CA VAL A 67 0.81 -16.22 0.66
C VAL A 67 -0.69 -15.91 0.76
N LEU A 68 -1.57 -16.84 0.37
CA LEU A 68 -3.02 -16.67 0.48
C LEU A 68 -3.52 -16.62 1.95
N TRP A 69 -2.77 -17.22 2.87
CA TRP A 69 -3.09 -17.23 4.32
C TRP A 69 -2.51 -16.01 5.06
N ILE A 70 -1.51 -15.35 4.49
CA ILE A 70 -0.94 -14.12 5.04
C ILE A 70 -1.83 -12.97 4.60
N HIS A 71 -2.79 -12.58 5.45
CA HIS A 71 -3.51 -11.33 5.28
C HIS A 71 -2.56 -10.21 5.70
N PRO A 72 -1.97 -9.43 4.78
CA PRO A 72 -1.08 -8.36 5.19
C PRO A 72 -1.87 -7.37 6.04
N PRO A 73 -1.37 -6.97 7.21
CA PRO A 73 -2.01 -5.97 8.06
C PRO A 73 -2.04 -4.59 7.40
N ILE A 74 -1.32 -4.43 6.31
CA ILE A 74 -1.20 -3.19 5.55
C ILE A 74 -2.02 -3.32 4.26
N ARG A 75 -2.96 -2.40 4.07
CA ARG A 75 -3.79 -2.31 2.86
C ARG A 75 -3.49 -1.01 2.13
N LEU A 76 -3.30 -1.10 0.83
CA LEU A 76 -3.17 0.06 -0.03
C LEU A 76 -4.57 0.54 -0.44
N VAL A 77 -4.86 1.83 -0.22
CA VAL A 77 -6.16 2.45 -0.53
C VAL A 77 -5.92 3.66 -1.43
N TYR A 78 -6.64 3.72 -2.53
CA TYR A 78 -6.64 4.89 -3.42
C TYR A 78 -7.80 5.82 -3.06
N ASN A 79 -7.50 7.08 -2.81
CA ASN A 79 -8.49 8.13 -2.64
C ASN A 79 -8.71 8.88 -3.95
N ALA A 80 -9.91 8.76 -4.52
CA ALA A 80 -10.33 9.45 -5.72
C ALA A 80 -11.16 10.71 -5.44
N SER A 81 -11.41 11.05 -4.16
CA SER A 81 -12.26 12.17 -3.76
C SER A 81 -11.42 13.34 -3.25
N PRO A 82 -11.68 14.59 -3.68
CA PRO A 82 -10.94 15.77 -3.25
C PRO A 82 -11.20 16.17 -1.78
N SER A 83 -12.02 15.43 -1.06
CA SER A 83 -12.32 15.71 0.36
C SER A 83 -11.12 15.58 1.29
N VAL A 84 -10.09 14.85 0.87
CA VAL A 84 -8.72 14.84 1.42
C VAL A 84 -7.77 14.73 0.22
N PRO A 85 -6.45 14.95 0.37
CA PRO A 85 -5.54 14.87 -0.78
C PRO A 85 -5.75 13.61 -1.60
N LEU A 86 -5.83 13.76 -2.93
CA LEU A 86 -5.99 12.65 -3.87
C LEU A 86 -4.75 11.76 -3.84
N GLY A 87 -4.91 10.45 -4.07
CA GLY A 87 -3.77 9.56 -4.23
C GLY A 87 -3.78 8.31 -3.37
N TRP A 88 -2.61 7.77 -3.14
CA TRP A 88 -2.41 6.49 -2.47
C TRP A 88 -2.13 6.66 -0.98
N TYR A 89 -2.82 5.86 -0.18
CA TYR A 89 -2.68 5.79 1.26
C TYR A 89 -2.41 4.35 1.69
N VAL A 90 -1.61 4.21 2.74
CA VAL A 90 -1.42 2.93 3.43
C VAL A 90 -2.35 2.91 4.63
N GLN A 91 -3.26 1.94 4.68
CA GLN A 91 -4.08 1.68 5.86
C GLN A 91 -3.29 0.84 6.86
N VAL A 92 -3.15 1.36 8.06
CA VAL A 92 -2.53 0.67 9.21
C VAL A 92 -3.53 0.54 10.36
N PRO A 93 -3.27 -0.30 11.36
CA PRO A 93 -4.17 -0.43 12.52
C PRO A 93 -4.53 0.91 13.16
N ALA A 94 -5.75 1.01 13.69
CA ALA A 94 -6.32 2.19 14.33
C ALA A 94 -5.74 2.45 15.74
N THR A 95 -4.42 2.50 15.87
CA THR A 95 -3.73 2.83 17.12
C THR A 95 -3.40 4.31 17.17
N ARG A 96 -3.60 4.95 18.35
CA ARG A 96 -3.26 6.37 18.57
C ARG A 96 -3.93 7.30 17.55
N ILE A 97 -5.25 7.26 17.52
CA ILE A 97 -6.07 8.20 16.74
C ILE A 97 -6.16 9.51 17.54
N SER A 98 -5.85 10.63 16.89
CA SER A 98 -5.94 11.98 17.46
C SER A 98 -6.38 12.97 16.38
N VAL A 99 -6.77 14.15 16.77
CA VAL A 99 -7.07 15.27 15.86
C VAL A 99 -5.92 15.46 14.86
N GLY A 100 -6.27 15.66 13.60
CA GLY A 100 -5.30 15.77 12.50
C GLY A 100 -4.85 14.44 11.86
N THR A 101 -5.31 13.30 12.38
CA THR A 101 -5.02 11.98 11.80
C THR A 101 -5.99 11.68 10.65
N PHE A 102 -5.49 11.27 9.48
CA PHE A 102 -6.34 10.68 8.46
C PHE A 102 -6.71 9.25 8.83
N VAL A 103 -7.99 8.91 8.64
CA VAL A 103 -8.54 7.58 8.93
C VAL A 103 -9.35 7.05 7.76
N VAL A 104 -9.32 5.73 7.60
CA VAL A 104 -10.26 4.98 6.76
C VAL A 104 -11.45 4.64 7.64
N ALA A 105 -12.65 5.06 7.25
CA ALA A 105 -13.85 4.86 8.05
C ALA A 105 -15.04 4.40 7.21
N ARG A 106 -15.95 3.66 7.84
CA ARG A 106 -17.28 3.36 7.28
C ARG A 106 -18.24 4.48 7.63
N LEU A 107 -19.07 4.82 6.67
CA LEU A 107 -20.21 5.70 6.94
C LEU A 107 -21.22 5.03 7.89
N PRO A 108 -21.89 5.79 8.76
CA PRO A 108 -23.08 5.31 9.46
C PRO A 108 -24.12 4.77 8.47
N PRO A 109 -24.93 3.74 8.82
CA PRO A 109 -25.81 3.08 7.86
C PRO A 109 -26.74 4.00 7.08
N ALA A 110 -27.34 4.99 7.74
CA ALA A 110 -28.21 5.97 7.08
C ALA A 110 -27.45 6.86 6.09
N ALA A 111 -26.26 7.32 6.49
CA ALA A 111 -25.38 8.13 5.64
C ALA A 111 -24.85 7.31 4.44
N ALA A 112 -24.51 6.04 4.64
CA ALA A 112 -24.06 5.15 3.58
C ALA A 112 -25.17 4.90 2.53
N ARG A 113 -26.42 4.71 2.96
CA ARG A 113 -27.56 4.58 2.05
C ARG A 113 -27.76 5.84 1.24
N LEU A 114 -27.82 7.00 1.88
CA LEU A 114 -27.98 8.28 1.20
C LEU A 114 -26.87 8.51 0.17
N ALA A 115 -25.61 8.22 0.54
CA ALA A 115 -24.49 8.35 -0.37
C ALA A 115 -24.62 7.42 -1.59
N ALA A 116 -25.07 6.18 -1.39
CA ALA A 116 -25.26 5.21 -2.46
C ALA A 116 -26.44 5.61 -3.37
N ASP A 117 -27.59 5.98 -2.79
CA ASP A 117 -28.79 6.38 -3.53
C ASP A 117 -28.55 7.63 -4.41
N ARG A 118 -27.60 8.47 -4.00
CA ARG A 118 -27.21 9.68 -4.73
C ARG A 118 -25.99 9.50 -5.63
N GLY A 119 -25.41 8.31 -5.68
CA GLY A 119 -24.24 8.02 -6.50
C GLY A 119 -22.92 8.66 -6.01
N TYR A 120 -22.87 9.13 -4.74
CA TYR A 120 -21.63 9.69 -4.19
C TYR A 120 -20.59 8.61 -3.96
N LEU A 121 -21.03 7.46 -3.39
CA LEU A 121 -20.15 6.36 -3.02
C LEU A 121 -20.98 5.06 -2.90
N PRO A 122 -20.49 3.92 -3.42
CA PRO A 122 -21.12 2.62 -3.16
C PRO A 122 -21.17 2.30 -1.66
N ILE A 123 -22.27 1.67 -1.21
CA ILE A 123 -22.59 1.45 0.21
C ILE A 123 -21.48 0.73 1.01
N THR A 124 -20.69 -0.10 0.34
CA THR A 124 -19.62 -0.91 0.96
C THR A 124 -18.26 -0.24 0.96
N VAL A 125 -18.11 0.89 0.23
CA VAL A 125 -16.83 1.56 0.05
C VAL A 125 -16.56 2.49 1.25
N PRO A 126 -15.42 2.34 1.94
CA PRO A 126 -15.06 3.23 3.03
C PRO A 126 -14.60 4.60 2.51
N ILE A 127 -14.66 5.59 3.38
CA ILE A 127 -14.18 6.95 3.13
C ILE A 127 -12.84 7.19 3.82
N ILE A 128 -12.04 8.13 3.29
CA ILE A 128 -10.89 8.69 4.01
C ILE A 128 -11.25 10.08 4.49
N LYS A 129 -11.07 10.35 5.78
CA LYS A 129 -11.37 11.63 6.41
C LYS A 129 -10.32 11.97 7.46
N LEU A 130 -10.25 13.26 7.79
CA LEU A 130 -9.45 13.79 8.88
C LEU A 130 -10.23 13.69 10.19
N ILE A 131 -9.57 13.35 11.29
CA ILE A 131 -10.14 13.51 12.64
C ILE A 131 -10.14 15.02 12.95
N GLY A 132 -11.32 15.59 13.02
CA GLY A 132 -11.52 17.01 13.32
C GLY A 132 -11.73 17.31 14.80
N ALA A 133 -12.21 16.32 15.56
CA ALA A 133 -12.33 16.38 17.02
C ALA A 133 -12.32 14.96 17.61
N ASP A 134 -11.92 14.84 18.87
CA ASP A 134 -11.89 13.57 19.62
C ASP A 134 -12.50 13.72 21.04
N ALA A 135 -12.31 12.72 21.88
CA ALA A 135 -12.94 12.63 23.21
C ALA A 135 -12.66 13.85 24.09
N GLY A 136 -13.73 14.34 24.73
CA GLY A 136 -13.69 15.49 25.65
C GLY A 136 -13.90 16.84 24.99
N GLU A 137 -13.76 16.96 23.66
CA GLU A 137 -14.06 18.19 22.93
C GLU A 137 -15.57 18.36 22.75
N ARG A 138 -16.04 19.61 22.82
CA ARG A 138 -17.44 19.96 22.62
C ARG A 138 -17.71 20.26 21.17
N VAL A 139 -18.52 19.43 20.54
CA VAL A 139 -18.96 19.62 19.16
C VAL A 139 -20.39 20.19 19.14
N CYS A 140 -20.59 21.29 18.43
CA CYS A 140 -21.89 21.90 18.23
C CYS A 140 -22.14 22.15 16.75
N GLU A 141 -23.36 21.85 16.27
CA GLU A 141 -23.85 22.34 14.98
C GLU A 141 -25.06 23.26 15.22
N ARG A 142 -24.97 24.48 14.73
CA ARG A 142 -26.04 25.46 14.74
C ARG A 142 -26.09 26.23 13.43
N SER A 143 -27.26 26.30 12.83
CA SER A 143 -27.45 26.99 11.54
C SER A 143 -26.48 26.55 10.45
N ARG A 144 -26.24 25.26 10.38
CA ARG A 144 -25.29 24.60 9.45
C ARG A 144 -23.81 24.95 9.67
N VAL A 145 -23.48 25.55 10.80
CA VAL A 145 -22.08 25.79 11.19
C VAL A 145 -21.70 24.81 12.28
N LEU A 146 -20.72 23.94 11.94
CA LEU A 146 -20.12 23.02 12.87
C LEU A 146 -18.97 23.71 13.60
N SER A 147 -18.95 23.62 14.91
CA SER A 147 -17.90 24.18 15.77
C SER A 147 -17.36 23.13 16.74
N VAL A 148 -16.08 23.25 17.07
CA VAL A 148 -15.38 22.47 18.09
C VAL A 148 -14.88 23.46 19.14
N ASP A 149 -15.27 23.26 20.41
CA ASP A 149 -14.96 24.15 21.53
C ASP A 149 -15.26 25.63 21.23
N GLY A 150 -16.41 25.87 20.56
CA GLY A 150 -16.85 27.20 20.16
C GLY A 150 -16.18 27.79 18.93
N ARG A 151 -15.17 27.13 18.35
CA ARG A 151 -14.49 27.56 17.12
C ARG A 151 -15.16 26.94 15.90
N PRO A 152 -15.63 27.73 14.92
CA PRO A 152 -16.19 27.17 13.69
C PRO A 152 -15.11 26.44 12.89
N VAL A 153 -15.40 25.18 12.52
CA VAL A 153 -14.47 24.31 11.78
C VAL A 153 -14.98 23.94 10.40
N ALA A 154 -16.31 23.92 10.18
CA ALA A 154 -16.88 23.59 8.90
C ALA A 154 -18.32 24.13 8.77
N ARG A 155 -18.83 24.23 7.53
CA ARG A 155 -20.21 24.56 7.23
C ARG A 155 -20.85 23.46 6.37
N ALA A 156 -22.01 22.97 6.77
CA ALA A 156 -22.79 22.04 5.97
C ALA A 156 -23.52 22.78 4.84
N LEU A 157 -23.49 22.24 3.64
CA LEU A 157 -24.25 22.76 2.50
C LEU A 157 -25.75 22.45 2.65
N VAL A 158 -26.60 23.29 2.08
CA VAL A 158 -28.07 23.11 2.07
C VAL A 158 -28.46 22.01 1.09
N ALA A 159 -27.76 21.96 -0.05
CA ALA A 159 -28.01 21.00 -1.12
C ALA A 159 -26.68 20.53 -1.72
N ASP A 160 -26.73 19.39 -2.41
CA ASP A 160 -25.60 18.87 -3.20
C ASP A 160 -25.50 19.58 -4.56
N SER A 161 -24.52 19.16 -5.39
CA SER A 161 -24.29 19.72 -6.73
C SER A 161 -25.47 19.55 -7.69
N GLU A 162 -26.39 18.63 -7.41
CA GLU A 162 -27.61 18.40 -8.19
C GLU A 162 -28.83 19.13 -7.62
N GLY A 163 -28.65 19.99 -6.60
CA GLY A 163 -29.71 20.74 -5.94
C GLY A 163 -30.56 19.92 -4.97
N ARG A 164 -30.21 18.68 -4.65
CA ARG A 164 -30.96 17.82 -3.73
C ARG A 164 -30.65 18.23 -2.28
N PRO A 165 -31.68 18.40 -1.42
CA PRO A 165 -31.46 18.85 -0.04
C PRO A 165 -30.57 17.88 0.73
N LEU A 166 -29.57 18.41 1.46
CA LEU A 166 -28.70 17.63 2.33
C LEU A 166 -29.20 17.72 3.79
N PRO A 167 -29.26 16.59 4.51
CA PRO A 167 -29.49 16.64 5.96
C PRO A 167 -28.32 17.40 6.60
N ALA A 168 -28.52 17.91 7.79
CA ALA A 168 -27.44 18.38 8.66
C ALA A 168 -27.59 17.66 9.99
N TRP A 169 -26.48 17.26 10.57
CA TRP A 169 -26.49 16.90 11.98
C TRP A 169 -26.77 18.18 12.78
N SER A 170 -27.47 18.08 13.88
CA SER A 170 -27.79 19.25 14.72
C SER A 170 -27.68 18.89 16.19
N GLY A 171 -27.22 19.83 16.98
CA GLY A 171 -27.09 19.68 18.42
C GLY A 171 -25.75 20.15 18.96
N CYS A 172 -25.56 19.93 20.26
CA CYS A 172 -24.30 20.14 20.97
C CYS A 172 -24.06 18.97 21.90
N GLU A 173 -22.91 18.36 21.82
CA GLU A 173 -22.52 17.30 22.74
C GLU A 173 -21.01 17.33 23.00
N TYR A 174 -20.59 16.79 24.14
CA TYR A 174 -19.20 16.46 24.38
C TYR A 174 -18.93 15.07 23.81
N LEU A 175 -17.86 14.95 23.02
CA LEU A 175 -17.48 13.65 22.47
C LEU A 175 -17.12 12.69 23.59
N ALA A 176 -17.80 11.57 23.63
CA ALA A 176 -17.51 10.49 24.56
C ALA A 176 -16.18 9.80 24.21
N HIS A 177 -15.66 9.01 25.14
CA HIS A 177 -14.52 8.16 24.86
C HIS A 177 -14.78 7.28 23.63
N ASN A 178 -13.84 7.24 22.70
CA ASN A 178 -13.97 6.54 21.42
C ASN A 178 -15.01 7.11 20.43
N GLN A 179 -15.40 8.37 20.57
CA GLN A 179 -16.12 9.11 19.56
C GLN A 179 -15.22 10.12 18.86
N TYR A 180 -15.46 10.31 17.58
CA TYR A 180 -14.62 11.13 16.68
C TYR A 180 -15.49 11.92 15.71
N LEU A 181 -15.07 13.13 15.41
CA LEU A 181 -15.63 13.95 14.36
C LEU A 181 -14.80 13.77 13.08
N LEU A 182 -15.42 13.31 12.01
CA LEU A 182 -14.76 13.10 10.72
C LEU A 182 -15.01 14.30 9.80
N LEU A 183 -13.96 14.94 9.30
CA LEU A 183 -14.05 16.08 8.40
C LEU A 183 -13.24 15.88 7.11
N GLY A 184 -13.66 16.58 6.05
CA GLY A 184 -12.81 16.77 4.89
C GLY A 184 -11.68 17.76 5.19
N ASP A 185 -10.53 17.59 4.54
CA ASP A 185 -9.38 18.47 4.68
C ASP A 185 -9.54 19.73 3.79
N GLY A 186 -10.30 20.70 4.28
CA GLY A 186 -10.56 21.96 3.58
C GLY A 186 -11.61 21.91 2.48
N ALA A 187 -12.19 20.75 2.17
CA ALA A 187 -13.21 20.62 1.12
C ALA A 187 -14.59 21.07 1.62
N LEU A 188 -15.17 22.07 0.96
CA LEU A 188 -16.49 22.63 1.31
C LEU A 188 -17.62 21.64 1.02
N ASP A 189 -17.52 20.84 -0.03
CA ASP A 189 -18.49 19.86 -0.52
C ASP A 189 -18.29 18.45 0.02
N SER A 190 -17.39 18.27 0.99
CA SER A 190 -17.12 16.96 1.59
C SER A 190 -18.34 16.42 2.32
N TYR A 191 -18.75 15.20 2.00
CA TYR A 191 -19.78 14.46 2.74
C TYR A 191 -19.13 13.79 3.96
N ASP A 192 -19.36 14.35 5.14
CA ASP A 192 -18.70 14.01 6.39
C ASP A 192 -19.58 14.28 7.63
N SER A 193 -19.00 14.37 8.81
CA SER A 193 -19.73 14.55 10.08
C SER A 193 -20.59 15.80 10.16
N ARG A 194 -20.45 16.76 9.26
CA ARG A 194 -21.41 17.88 9.10
C ARG A 194 -22.82 17.38 8.85
N TYR A 195 -22.99 16.21 8.25
CA TYR A 195 -24.26 15.67 7.81
C TYR A 195 -24.76 14.51 8.67
N PHE A 196 -23.88 13.72 9.26
CA PHE A 196 -24.22 12.52 10.02
C PHE A 196 -23.73 12.51 11.47
N GLY A 197 -23.04 13.59 11.92
CA GLY A 197 -22.56 13.72 13.28
C GLY A 197 -21.31 12.89 13.60
N PRO A 198 -20.93 12.84 14.89
CA PRO A 198 -19.80 12.05 15.35
C PRO A 198 -19.98 10.56 15.12
N VAL A 199 -18.86 9.84 14.98
CA VAL A 199 -18.84 8.39 14.80
C VAL A 199 -18.05 7.71 15.91
N GLY A 200 -18.44 6.48 16.24
CA GLY A 200 -17.67 5.67 17.20
C GLY A 200 -16.46 4.98 16.57
N ILE A 201 -15.52 4.54 17.40
CA ILE A 201 -14.30 3.81 16.99
C ILE A 201 -14.58 2.60 16.08
N ARG A 202 -15.74 1.95 16.22
CA ARG A 202 -16.11 0.79 15.39
C ARG A 202 -16.31 1.16 13.92
N ALA A 203 -16.55 2.42 13.61
CA ALA A 203 -16.62 2.91 12.24
C ALA A 203 -15.22 3.07 11.62
N ILE A 204 -14.17 3.23 12.43
CA ILE A 204 -12.81 3.46 11.98
C ILE A 204 -12.13 2.13 11.71
N LEU A 205 -11.74 1.91 10.44
CA LEU A 205 -11.10 0.68 9.98
C LEU A 205 -9.59 0.70 10.18
N GLY A 206 -9.00 1.90 10.28
CA GLY A 206 -7.56 2.10 10.43
C GLY A 206 -7.16 3.54 10.20
N ARG A 207 -5.89 3.85 10.47
CA ARG A 207 -5.29 5.12 10.09
C ARG A 207 -4.91 5.06 8.60
N ALA A 208 -5.05 6.18 7.91
CA ALA A 208 -4.63 6.35 6.53
C ALA A 208 -3.33 7.18 6.49
N ILE A 209 -2.23 6.57 6.13
CA ILE A 209 -0.94 7.25 6.01
C ILE A 209 -0.75 7.61 4.53
N PRO A 210 -0.60 8.90 4.18
CA PRO A 210 -0.32 9.30 2.80
C PRO A 210 0.99 8.68 2.33
N LEU A 211 0.95 8.01 1.17
CA LEU A 211 2.13 7.44 0.52
C LEU A 211 2.57 8.31 -0.65
N TRP A 212 1.64 8.60 -1.54
CA TRP A 212 1.84 9.47 -2.69
C TRP A 212 0.51 10.18 -2.97
N THR A 213 0.46 11.48 -2.63
CA THR A 213 -0.75 12.29 -2.70
C THR A 213 -0.50 13.63 -3.38
N TRP A 214 -1.57 14.20 -3.96
CA TRP A 214 -1.57 15.53 -4.58
C TRP A 214 -2.90 16.25 -4.29
N ARG A 215 -2.91 17.57 -4.44
CA ARG A 215 -4.08 18.45 -4.34
C ARG A 215 -4.42 19.06 -5.69
#